data_dbf63501e6fae4611c9f64fe7e68617a
#
_entry.id   dbf63501e6fae4611c9f64fe7e68617a
#
_cell.length_a   1.000
_cell.length_b   1.000
_cell.length_c   1.000
_cell.angle_alpha   90.00
_cell.angle_beta   90.00
_cell.angle_gamma   90.00
#
_symmetry.space_group_name_H-M   'P 1'
#
loop_
_entity.id
_entity.type
_entity.pdbx_description
1 polymer ?
#
loop_
_entity_poly.entity_id
_entity_poly.type
_entity_poly.pdbx_seq_one_letter_code
_entity_poly.pdbx_strand_id
1 'polypeptide(L)'
;AGACVAPVVIYTIVYAQDLYAEGVTVALALPFLLGVGMALPWPFAGAGLSFLPNPGAWMERIKQAFGVLILLFALYYGYLGYNQFSNRYLVDPQAVEESVQAADAEGWMHSLAAGLEQARQENKPVLIDFWATWCKSCMTMNKTTLKDEAVLERLDDYVKIKYQAEDPNAETTQAVMEHYEVLGLPTYVVLKPKAE
;
A
#
# COMPACT_ATOMS: atom_id res chain seq x y z
N ALA A 1 -20.07 15.23 8.09
CA ALA A 1 -20.29 14.44 6.84
C ALA A 1 -19.19 14.63 5.79
N GLY A 2 -18.33 15.67 5.87
CA GLY A 2 -17.31 15.97 4.85
C GLY A 2 -16.07 15.06 4.90
N ALA A 3 -15.67 14.56 6.07
CA ALA A 3 -14.42 13.82 6.24
C ALA A 3 -14.41 12.45 5.52
N CYS A 4 -15.58 11.81 5.35
CA CYS A 4 -15.68 10.52 4.68
C CYS A 4 -15.71 10.64 3.14
N VAL A 5 -16.06 11.81 2.62
CA VAL A 5 -16.22 12.08 1.18
C VAL A 5 -14.92 12.64 0.58
N ALA A 6 -14.13 13.36 1.37
CA ALA A 6 -12.89 13.99 0.92
C ALA A 6 -11.91 13.02 0.22
N PRO A 7 -11.62 11.81 0.72
CA PRO A 7 -10.72 10.88 0.04
C PRO A 7 -11.22 10.46 -1.35
N VAL A 8 -12.55 10.27 -1.50
CA VAL A 8 -13.16 9.86 -2.77
C VAL A 8 -13.07 10.98 -3.78
N VAL A 9 -13.32 12.21 -3.35
CA VAL A 9 -13.25 13.41 -4.22
C VAL A 9 -11.81 13.64 -4.68
N ILE A 10 -10.84 13.57 -3.77
CA ILE A 10 -9.41 13.75 -4.09
C ILE A 10 -8.97 12.68 -5.09
N TYR A 11 -9.30 11.41 -4.81
CA TYR A 11 -8.96 10.30 -5.71
C TYR A 11 -9.55 10.49 -7.11
N THR A 12 -10.82 10.91 -7.20
CA THR A 12 -11.50 11.13 -8.49
C THR A 12 -10.87 12.27 -9.27
N ILE A 13 -10.44 13.34 -8.59
CA ILE A 13 -9.76 14.47 -9.23
C ILE A 13 -8.40 14.05 -9.78
N VAL A 14 -7.59 13.36 -8.96
CA VAL A 14 -6.25 12.87 -9.38
C VAL A 14 -6.40 11.91 -10.56
N TYR A 15 -7.32 10.96 -10.47
CA TYR A 15 -7.57 10.00 -11.55
C TYR A 15 -8.05 10.67 -12.84
N ALA A 16 -8.89 11.71 -12.73
CA ALA A 16 -9.33 12.48 -13.89
C ALA A 16 -8.18 13.28 -14.55
N GLN A 17 -7.21 13.75 -13.74
CA GLN A 17 -6.02 14.43 -14.26
C GLN A 17 -5.10 13.46 -15.00
N ASP A 18 -4.89 12.26 -14.48
CA ASP A 18 -4.07 11.23 -15.14
C ASP A 18 -4.67 10.85 -16.50
N LEU A 19 -5.97 10.55 -16.55
CA LEU A 19 -6.67 10.25 -17.81
C LEU A 19 -6.65 11.42 -18.79
N TYR A 20 -6.75 12.66 -18.31
CA TYR A 20 -6.64 13.83 -19.17
C TYR A 20 -5.24 14.00 -19.76
N ALA A 21 -4.20 13.68 -19.00
CA ALA A 21 -2.80 13.67 -19.47
C ALA A 21 -2.57 12.61 -20.56
N GLU A 22 -3.32 11.49 -20.54
CA GLU A 22 -3.33 10.47 -21.58
C GLU A 22 -4.16 10.86 -22.83
N GLY A 23 -4.74 12.06 -22.84
CA GLY A 23 -5.52 12.59 -23.98
C GLY A 23 -7.03 12.29 -23.93
N VAL A 24 -7.54 11.73 -22.87
CA VAL A 24 -8.96 11.41 -22.69
C VAL A 24 -9.70 12.63 -22.14
N THR A 25 -10.19 13.51 -23.01
CA THR A 25 -10.89 14.77 -22.62
C THR A 25 -12.20 14.53 -21.85
N VAL A 26 -12.85 13.37 -22.06
CA VAL A 26 -14.08 12.99 -21.33
C VAL A 26 -13.82 12.79 -19.83
N ALA A 27 -12.56 12.58 -19.42
CA ALA A 27 -12.18 12.45 -18.02
C ALA A 27 -12.54 13.66 -17.16
N LEU A 28 -12.62 14.88 -17.75
CA LEU A 28 -13.06 16.09 -17.06
C LEU A 28 -14.53 16.03 -16.63
N ALA A 29 -15.34 15.15 -17.20
CA ALA A 29 -16.72 14.93 -16.78
C ALA A 29 -16.84 14.09 -15.49
N LEU A 30 -15.79 13.36 -15.08
CA LEU A 30 -15.81 12.47 -13.91
C LEU A 30 -16.16 13.21 -12.60
N PRO A 31 -15.52 14.34 -12.25
CA PRO A 31 -15.89 15.09 -11.04
C PRO A 31 -17.32 15.61 -11.08
N PHE A 32 -17.80 16.01 -12.27
CA PHE A 32 -19.17 16.47 -12.44
C PHE A 32 -20.18 15.33 -12.24
N LEU A 33 -19.92 14.16 -12.84
CA LEU A 33 -20.76 12.97 -12.68
C LEU A 33 -20.78 12.49 -11.23
N LEU A 34 -19.64 12.57 -10.52
CA LEU A 34 -19.57 12.29 -9.09
C LEU A 34 -20.50 13.23 -8.30
N GLY A 35 -20.44 14.53 -8.58
CA GLY A 35 -21.31 15.54 -7.96
C GLY A 35 -22.79 15.29 -8.22
N VAL A 36 -23.17 14.99 -9.45
CA VAL A 36 -24.55 14.61 -9.81
C VAL A 36 -24.99 13.34 -9.10
N GLY A 37 -24.14 12.30 -9.07
CA GLY A 37 -24.43 11.05 -8.36
C GLY A 37 -24.66 11.26 -6.86
N MET A 38 -23.91 12.15 -6.23
CA MET A 38 -24.10 12.51 -4.82
C MET A 38 -25.33 13.37 -4.56
N ALA A 39 -25.73 14.22 -5.51
CA ALA A 39 -26.90 15.08 -5.39
C ALA A 39 -28.23 14.34 -5.68
N LEU A 40 -28.19 13.33 -6.55
CA LEU A 40 -29.37 12.63 -7.06
C LEU A 40 -30.22 11.92 -5.99
N PRO A 41 -29.66 11.29 -4.92
CA PRO A 41 -30.47 10.66 -3.87
C PRO A 41 -31.33 11.64 -3.06
N TRP A 42 -30.93 12.91 -2.94
CA TRP A 42 -31.63 13.89 -2.10
C TRP A 42 -33.03 14.26 -2.55
N PRO A 43 -33.27 14.57 -3.86
CA PRO A 43 -34.63 14.82 -4.36
C PRO A 43 -35.53 13.59 -4.19
N PHE A 44 -35.01 12.39 -4.44
CA PHE A 44 -35.77 11.16 -4.26
C PHE A 44 -36.08 10.87 -2.78
N ALA A 45 -35.12 11.13 -1.89
CA ALA A 45 -35.35 11.02 -0.45
C ALA A 45 -36.39 12.06 0.01
N GLY A 46 -36.35 13.28 -0.49
CA GLY A 46 -37.34 14.33 -0.19
C GLY A 46 -38.74 14.01 -0.69
N ALA A 47 -38.86 13.51 -1.91
CA ALA A 47 -40.13 13.06 -2.47
C ALA A 47 -40.67 11.81 -1.77
N GLY A 48 -39.77 10.85 -1.44
CA GLY A 48 -40.13 9.62 -0.73
C GLY A 48 -40.62 9.83 0.69
N LEU A 49 -40.12 10.86 1.38
CA LEU A 49 -40.58 11.21 2.74
C LEU A 49 -42.06 11.61 2.77
N SER A 50 -42.60 12.12 1.68
CA SER A 50 -44.03 12.50 1.57
C SER A 50 -44.95 11.29 1.44
N PHE A 51 -44.43 10.13 1.02
CA PHE A 51 -45.18 8.88 0.85
C PHE A 51 -45.02 7.90 2.02
N LEU A 52 -44.16 8.20 3.02
CA LEU A 52 -44.02 7.31 4.16
C LEU A 52 -45.25 7.44 5.07
N PRO A 53 -45.99 6.35 5.31
CA PRO A 53 -46.99 6.31 6.36
C PRO A 53 -46.33 6.58 7.72
N ASN A 54 -47.10 7.14 8.65
CA ASN A 54 -46.67 7.49 10.00
C ASN A 54 -45.63 6.52 10.57
N PRO A 55 -44.53 7.02 11.19
CA PRO A 55 -43.47 6.19 11.73
C PRO A 55 -43.97 5.21 12.77
N GLY A 56 -44.33 4.03 12.31
CA GLY A 56 -44.79 2.92 13.17
C GLY A 56 -43.62 1.99 13.53
N ALA A 57 -43.94 0.88 14.18
CA ALA A 57 -43.01 -0.15 14.66
C ALA A 57 -42.03 -0.67 13.56
N TRP A 58 -42.34 -0.47 12.29
CA TRP A 58 -41.46 -0.83 11.15
C TRP A 58 -40.23 0.08 11.05
N MET A 59 -40.37 1.37 11.28
CA MET A 59 -39.26 2.31 11.28
C MET A 59 -38.25 2.00 12.40
N GLU A 60 -38.75 1.55 13.56
CA GLU A 60 -37.92 1.11 14.68
C GLU A 60 -37.03 -0.08 14.28
N ARG A 61 -37.59 -1.07 13.60
CA ARG A 61 -36.84 -2.24 13.12
C ARG A 61 -35.79 -1.88 12.08
N ILE A 62 -36.09 -0.95 11.20
CA ILE A 62 -35.12 -0.44 10.21
C ILE A 62 -33.95 0.25 10.91
N LYS A 63 -34.24 1.14 11.89
CA LYS A 63 -33.18 1.79 12.68
C LYS A 63 -32.29 0.78 13.40
N GLN A 64 -32.90 -0.26 13.99
CA GLN A 64 -32.15 -1.32 14.64
C GLN A 64 -31.28 -2.12 13.66
N ALA A 65 -31.82 -2.46 12.48
CA ALA A 65 -31.06 -3.15 11.43
C ALA A 65 -29.85 -2.33 10.96
N PHE A 66 -30.04 -1.03 10.72
CA PHE A 66 -28.94 -0.13 10.38
C PHE A 66 -27.94 0.05 11.53
N GLY A 67 -28.43 0.11 12.78
CA GLY A 67 -27.56 0.16 13.95
C GLY A 67 -26.65 -1.06 14.06
N VAL A 68 -27.22 -2.26 13.87
CA VAL A 68 -26.46 -3.51 13.85
C VAL A 68 -25.45 -3.53 12.70
N LEU A 69 -25.86 -3.11 11.51
CA LEU A 69 -24.97 -3.03 10.35
C LEU A 69 -23.77 -2.11 10.63
N ILE A 70 -24.00 -0.93 11.18
CA ILE A 70 -22.94 0.03 11.53
C ILE A 70 -22.00 -0.58 12.58
N LEU A 71 -22.55 -1.28 13.60
CA LEU A 71 -21.75 -1.97 14.61
C LEU A 71 -20.86 -3.05 13.99
N LEU A 72 -21.38 -3.85 13.07
CA LEU A 72 -20.59 -4.86 12.36
C LEU A 72 -19.45 -4.22 11.56
N PHE A 73 -19.73 -3.14 10.84
CA PHE A 73 -18.68 -2.40 10.14
C PHE A 73 -17.64 -1.80 11.10
N ALA A 74 -18.08 -1.23 12.22
CA ALA A 74 -17.18 -0.68 13.23
C ALA A 74 -16.26 -1.75 13.83
N LEU A 75 -16.78 -2.94 14.13
CA LEU A 75 -16.01 -4.08 14.61
C LEU A 75 -15.03 -4.59 13.53
N TYR A 76 -15.49 -4.70 12.30
CA TYR A 76 -14.65 -5.13 11.19
C TYR A 76 -13.48 -4.17 10.93
N TYR A 77 -13.74 -2.87 10.83
CA TYR A 77 -12.69 -1.87 10.65
C TYR A 77 -11.81 -1.70 11.89
N GLY A 78 -12.39 -1.86 13.08
CA GLY A 78 -11.62 -1.89 14.34
C GLY A 78 -10.65 -3.06 14.37
N TYR A 79 -11.07 -4.23 13.94
CA TYR A 79 -10.19 -5.41 13.80
C TYR A 79 -9.09 -5.19 12.75
N LEU A 80 -9.42 -4.64 11.60
CA LEU A 80 -8.42 -4.30 10.57
C LEU A 80 -7.42 -3.26 11.09
N GLY A 81 -7.91 -2.22 11.79
CA GLY A 81 -7.05 -1.19 12.39
C GLY A 81 -6.13 -1.77 13.46
N TYR A 82 -6.66 -2.65 14.31
CA TYR A 82 -5.86 -3.33 15.33
C TYR A 82 -4.76 -4.21 14.70
N ASN A 83 -5.08 -4.99 13.67
CA ASN A 83 -4.10 -5.80 12.96
C ASN A 83 -3.03 -4.94 12.29
N GLN A 84 -3.42 -3.82 11.68
CA GLN A 84 -2.47 -2.91 11.05
C GLN A 84 -1.54 -2.26 12.08
N PHE A 85 -2.09 -1.84 13.22
CA PHE A 85 -1.33 -1.29 14.33
C PHE A 85 -0.38 -2.34 14.93
N SER A 86 -0.91 -3.53 15.23
CA SER A 86 -0.13 -4.65 15.76
C SER A 86 1.06 -5.00 14.84
N ASN A 87 0.81 -5.16 13.54
CA ASN A 87 1.85 -5.49 12.57
C ASN A 87 2.92 -4.39 12.41
N ARG A 88 2.59 -3.14 12.70
CA ARG A 88 3.53 -2.02 12.58
C ARG A 88 4.35 -1.78 13.85
N TYR A 89 3.74 -1.96 15.04
CA TYR A 89 4.36 -1.61 16.32
C TYR A 89 4.74 -2.82 17.17
N LEU A 90 4.12 -3.98 16.93
CA LEU A 90 4.46 -5.23 17.58
C LEU A 90 5.15 -6.14 16.55
N VAL A 91 6.37 -5.76 16.16
CA VAL A 91 7.20 -6.56 15.27
C VAL A 91 7.52 -7.87 15.97
N ASP A 92 7.12 -8.98 15.37
CA ASP A 92 7.46 -10.30 15.87
C ASP A 92 8.92 -10.62 15.48
N PRO A 93 9.85 -10.72 16.46
CA PRO A 93 11.24 -11.02 16.17
C PRO A 93 11.43 -12.34 15.42
N GLN A 94 10.56 -13.33 15.65
CA GLN A 94 10.62 -14.62 14.97
C GLN A 94 10.25 -14.51 13.49
N ALA A 95 9.23 -13.71 13.16
CA ALA A 95 8.85 -13.48 11.77
C ALA A 95 9.95 -12.72 10.98
N VAL A 96 10.68 -11.83 11.65
CA VAL A 96 11.86 -11.16 11.06
C VAL A 96 12.95 -12.18 10.78
N GLU A 97 13.31 -12.99 11.77
CA GLU A 97 14.39 -13.97 11.65
C GLU A 97 14.08 -15.02 10.58
N GLU A 98 12.85 -15.51 10.51
CA GLU A 98 12.40 -16.44 9.46
C GLU A 98 12.51 -15.80 8.06
N SER A 99 12.12 -14.54 7.93
CA SER A 99 12.20 -13.80 6.66
C SER A 99 13.65 -13.56 6.22
N VAL A 100 14.55 -13.31 7.18
CA VAL A 100 15.99 -13.14 6.94
C VAL A 100 16.61 -14.47 6.52
N GLN A 101 16.35 -15.57 7.25
CA GLN A 101 16.86 -16.89 6.91
C GLN A 101 16.39 -17.40 5.55
N ALA A 102 15.12 -17.13 5.19
CA ALA A 102 14.59 -17.48 3.88
C ALA A 102 15.31 -16.70 2.76
N ALA A 103 15.63 -15.45 2.99
CA ALA A 103 16.36 -14.63 2.04
C ALA A 103 17.83 -15.05 1.89
N ASP A 104 18.49 -15.44 3.01
CA ASP A 104 19.85 -16.00 2.99
C ASP A 104 19.94 -17.25 2.11
N ALA A 105 18.95 -18.15 2.23
CA ALA A 105 18.86 -19.35 1.42
C ALA A 105 18.72 -19.08 -0.08
N GLU A 106 18.19 -17.90 -0.45
CA GLU A 106 18.03 -17.43 -1.82
C GLU A 106 19.22 -16.57 -2.31
N GLY A 107 20.28 -16.46 -1.50
CA GLY A 107 21.51 -15.71 -1.82
C GLY A 107 21.37 -14.19 -1.71
N TRP A 108 20.43 -13.69 -0.90
CA TRP A 108 20.32 -12.29 -0.58
C TRP A 108 21.26 -11.91 0.56
N MET A 109 21.89 -10.75 0.44
CA MET A 109 22.73 -10.19 1.50
C MET A 109 21.93 -9.18 2.33
N HIS A 110 22.13 -9.17 3.65
CA HIS A 110 21.44 -8.23 4.55
C HIS A 110 22.28 -7.01 4.93
N SER A 111 23.59 -7.07 4.65
CA SER A 111 24.49 -5.96 4.89
C SER A 111 24.68 -5.14 3.62
N LEU A 112 24.17 -3.89 3.62
CA LEU A 112 24.34 -2.97 2.51
C LEU A 112 25.84 -2.73 2.18
N ALA A 113 26.66 -2.52 3.22
CA ALA A 113 28.09 -2.28 3.05
C ALA A 113 28.82 -3.48 2.44
N ALA A 114 28.55 -4.69 2.96
CA ALA A 114 29.18 -5.92 2.45
C ALA A 114 28.72 -6.23 1.03
N GLY A 115 27.44 -6.04 0.71
CA GLY A 115 26.92 -6.28 -0.63
C GLY A 115 27.46 -5.30 -1.67
N LEU A 116 27.59 -4.04 -1.31
CA LEU A 116 28.19 -3.03 -2.20
C LEU A 116 29.68 -3.30 -2.44
N GLU A 117 30.41 -3.77 -1.41
CA GLU A 117 31.82 -4.13 -1.54
C GLU A 117 32.00 -5.37 -2.44
N GLN A 118 31.17 -6.40 -2.25
CA GLN A 118 31.17 -7.57 -3.12
C GLN A 118 30.88 -7.21 -4.58
N ALA A 119 29.85 -6.38 -4.80
CA ALA A 119 29.51 -5.93 -6.15
C ALA A 119 30.64 -5.17 -6.83
N ARG A 120 31.38 -4.37 -6.05
CA ARG A 120 32.56 -3.66 -6.55
C ARG A 120 33.69 -4.61 -6.94
N GLN A 121 33.93 -5.65 -6.12
CA GLN A 121 34.97 -6.66 -6.40
C GLN A 121 34.61 -7.53 -7.62
N GLU A 122 33.34 -7.90 -7.75
CA GLU A 122 32.84 -8.73 -8.86
C GLU A 122 32.51 -7.92 -10.12
N ASN A 123 32.53 -6.58 -10.05
CA ASN A 123 32.10 -5.68 -11.10
C ASN A 123 30.68 -5.99 -11.61
N LYS A 124 29.80 -6.37 -10.69
CA LYS A 124 28.40 -6.70 -10.97
C LYS A 124 27.45 -5.55 -10.60
N PRO A 125 26.32 -5.44 -11.29
CA PRO A 125 25.24 -4.55 -10.84
C PRO A 125 24.63 -5.04 -9.52
N VAL A 126 24.03 -4.11 -8.78
CA VAL A 126 23.41 -4.36 -7.48
C VAL A 126 21.90 -4.16 -7.58
N LEU A 127 21.13 -5.06 -7.01
CA LEU A 127 19.71 -4.87 -6.72
C LEU A 127 19.54 -4.74 -5.21
N ILE A 128 19.02 -3.59 -4.76
CA ILE A 128 18.67 -3.36 -3.37
C ILE A 128 17.15 -3.41 -3.25
N ASP A 129 16.64 -4.34 -2.45
CA ASP A 129 15.23 -4.45 -2.08
C ASP A 129 15.02 -3.83 -0.70
N PHE A 130 14.33 -2.70 -0.66
CA PHE A 130 13.91 -2.06 0.59
C PHE A 130 12.58 -2.65 1.05
N TRP A 131 12.60 -3.36 2.17
CA TRP A 131 11.45 -4.10 2.67
C TRP A 131 11.25 -3.98 4.19
N ALA A 132 10.09 -4.39 4.69
CA ALA A 132 9.80 -4.51 6.11
C ALA A 132 8.79 -5.65 6.36
N THR A 133 8.75 -6.19 7.57
CA THR A 133 7.85 -7.31 7.93
C THR A 133 6.37 -6.89 7.92
N TRP A 134 6.08 -5.64 8.25
CA TRP A 134 4.74 -5.06 8.21
C TRP A 134 4.26 -4.67 6.79
N CYS A 135 5.15 -4.70 5.79
CA CYS A 135 4.86 -4.33 4.41
C CYS A 135 4.20 -5.51 3.66
N LYS A 136 2.88 -5.53 3.55
CA LYS A 136 2.13 -6.60 2.86
C LYS A 136 2.51 -6.75 1.38
N SER A 137 2.75 -5.64 0.69
CA SER A 137 3.17 -5.66 -0.72
C SER A 137 4.56 -6.29 -0.87
N CYS A 138 5.49 -6.02 0.06
CA CYS A 138 6.81 -6.65 0.09
C CYS A 138 6.67 -8.17 0.23
N MET A 139 5.83 -8.63 1.17
CA MET A 139 5.60 -10.06 1.39
C MET A 139 4.96 -10.74 0.18
N THR A 140 4.04 -10.05 -0.50
CA THR A 140 3.44 -10.59 -1.73
C THR A 140 4.48 -10.71 -2.83
N MET A 141 5.30 -9.69 -3.07
CA MET A 141 6.34 -9.70 -4.10
C MET A 141 7.42 -10.76 -3.82
N ASN A 142 7.78 -10.95 -2.55
CA ASN A 142 8.69 -12.02 -2.14
C ASN A 142 8.17 -13.43 -2.46
N LYS A 143 6.85 -13.62 -2.44
CA LYS A 143 6.21 -14.94 -2.72
C LYS A 143 5.86 -15.14 -4.18
N THR A 144 5.78 -14.09 -4.96
CA THR A 144 5.35 -14.12 -6.37
C THR A 144 6.46 -13.68 -7.31
N THR A 145 6.64 -12.38 -7.48
CA THR A 145 7.54 -11.81 -8.50
C THR A 145 9.01 -12.20 -8.30
N LEU A 146 9.51 -12.19 -7.06
CA LEU A 146 10.91 -12.54 -6.79
C LEU A 146 11.17 -14.06 -6.81
N LYS A 147 10.12 -14.88 -6.94
CA LYS A 147 10.21 -16.34 -7.14
C LYS A 147 9.86 -16.78 -8.54
N ASP A 148 9.53 -15.85 -9.41
CA ASP A 148 9.30 -16.15 -10.83
C ASP A 148 10.62 -16.56 -11.49
N GLU A 149 10.62 -17.68 -12.24
CA GLU A 149 11.80 -18.26 -12.83
C GLU A 149 12.53 -17.29 -13.78
N ALA A 150 11.77 -16.52 -14.57
CA ALA A 150 12.33 -15.54 -15.48
C ALA A 150 12.97 -14.35 -14.75
N VAL A 151 12.47 -14.01 -13.55
CA VAL A 151 13.05 -12.97 -12.70
C VAL A 151 14.32 -13.49 -12.02
N LEU A 152 14.28 -14.71 -11.47
CA LEU A 152 15.44 -15.34 -10.84
C LEU A 152 16.62 -15.45 -11.80
N GLU A 153 16.39 -15.92 -13.02
CA GLU A 153 17.41 -16.01 -14.08
C GLU A 153 18.11 -14.66 -14.34
N ARG A 154 17.33 -13.58 -14.34
CA ARG A 154 17.91 -12.23 -14.52
C ARG A 154 18.62 -11.71 -13.28
N LEU A 155 18.19 -12.12 -12.09
CA LEU A 155 18.78 -11.70 -10.84
C LEU A 155 20.11 -12.39 -10.51
N ASP A 156 20.47 -13.47 -11.20
CA ASP A 156 21.75 -14.17 -11.02
C ASP A 156 22.95 -13.31 -11.45
N ASP A 157 22.73 -12.37 -12.36
CA ASP A 157 23.74 -11.41 -12.77
C ASP A 157 23.95 -10.25 -11.78
N TYR A 158 23.11 -10.17 -10.74
CA TYR A 158 23.12 -9.07 -9.77
C TYR A 158 23.61 -9.54 -8.39
N VAL A 159 24.29 -8.64 -7.70
CA VAL A 159 24.44 -8.78 -6.25
C VAL A 159 23.13 -8.33 -5.60
N LYS A 160 22.46 -9.25 -4.90
CA LYS A 160 21.15 -9.04 -4.31
C LYS A 160 21.27 -8.60 -2.86
N ILE A 161 20.74 -7.44 -2.51
CA ILE A 161 20.77 -6.90 -1.14
C ILE A 161 19.34 -6.67 -0.67
N LYS A 162 18.98 -7.24 0.47
CA LYS A 162 17.72 -6.97 1.19
C LYS A 162 18.00 -6.01 2.34
N TYR A 163 17.59 -4.75 2.17
CA TYR A 163 17.69 -3.75 3.21
C TYR A 163 16.40 -3.70 4.02
N GLN A 164 16.49 -4.09 5.29
CA GLN A 164 15.35 -4.11 6.20
C GLN A 164 15.11 -2.72 6.78
N ALA A 165 14.01 -2.09 6.39
CA ALA A 165 13.56 -0.77 6.85
C ALA A 165 12.37 -0.92 7.81
N GLU A 166 12.57 -1.61 8.93
CA GLU A 166 11.52 -1.91 9.90
C GLU A 166 10.97 -0.66 10.58
N ASP A 167 11.86 0.25 10.97
CA ASP A 167 11.52 1.59 11.40
C ASP A 167 12.08 2.63 10.42
N PRO A 168 11.26 3.14 9.50
CA PRO A 168 11.67 4.16 8.53
C PRO A 168 12.08 5.49 9.17
N ASN A 169 11.69 5.75 10.43
CA ASN A 169 12.02 6.98 11.16
C ASN A 169 13.31 6.86 11.99
N ALA A 170 13.89 5.66 12.09
CA ALA A 170 15.18 5.51 12.74
C ALA A 170 16.26 6.27 11.95
N GLU A 171 17.10 7.03 12.66
CA GLU A 171 18.10 7.94 12.06
C GLU A 171 18.95 7.26 10.98
N THR A 172 19.40 6.04 11.24
CA THR A 172 20.20 5.26 10.28
C THR A 172 19.41 4.81 9.06
N THR A 173 18.17 4.37 9.25
CA THR A 173 17.29 3.92 8.17
C THR A 173 16.85 5.10 7.31
N GLN A 174 16.48 6.20 7.95
CA GLN A 174 16.08 7.42 7.26
C GLN A 174 17.20 7.96 6.37
N ALA A 175 18.42 8.04 6.90
CA ALA A 175 19.58 8.51 6.12
C ALA A 175 19.84 7.64 4.86
N VAL A 176 19.68 6.32 4.97
CA VAL A 176 19.84 5.41 3.84
C VAL A 176 18.68 5.57 2.85
N MET A 177 17.44 5.66 3.33
CA MET A 177 16.28 5.85 2.47
C MET A 177 16.33 7.18 1.72
N GLU A 178 16.75 8.26 2.37
CA GLU A 178 16.96 9.56 1.73
C GLU A 178 18.07 9.49 0.67
N HIS A 179 19.19 8.82 0.96
CA HIS A 179 20.29 8.69 0.02
C HIS A 179 19.89 7.99 -1.28
N TYR A 180 19.00 7.01 -1.21
CA TYR A 180 18.50 6.26 -2.37
C TYR A 180 17.15 6.76 -2.88
N GLU A 181 16.65 7.91 -2.40
CA GLU A 181 15.36 8.51 -2.78
C GLU A 181 14.16 7.58 -2.58
N VAL A 182 14.21 6.75 -1.53
CA VAL A 182 13.17 5.79 -1.20
C VAL A 182 12.03 6.50 -0.44
N LEU A 183 10.90 6.68 -1.11
CA LEU A 183 9.72 7.36 -0.54
C LEU A 183 8.77 6.40 0.20
N GLY A 184 8.89 5.09 0.01
CA GLY A 184 8.01 4.09 0.63
C GLY A 184 8.44 2.67 0.29
N LEU A 185 7.71 1.68 0.82
CA LEU A 185 8.00 0.26 0.63
C LEU A 185 6.86 -0.44 -0.13
N PRO A 186 7.18 -1.40 -1.00
CA PRO A 186 8.50 -1.83 -1.45
C PRO A 186 9.15 -0.85 -2.43
N THR A 187 10.47 -0.72 -2.40
CA THR A 187 11.23 0.01 -3.42
C THR A 187 12.45 -0.81 -3.82
N TYR A 188 12.68 -0.91 -5.12
CA TYR A 188 13.83 -1.59 -5.70
C TYR A 188 14.77 -0.57 -6.32
N VAL A 189 16.02 -0.58 -5.88
CA VAL A 189 17.07 0.29 -6.41
C VAL A 189 18.08 -0.54 -7.16
N VAL A 190 18.37 -0.17 -8.40
CA VAL A 190 19.39 -0.82 -9.24
C VAL A 190 20.58 0.10 -9.39
N LEU A 191 21.73 -0.36 -8.91
CA LEU A 191 23.01 0.34 -9.09
C LEU A 191 23.83 -0.37 -10.15
N LYS A 192 24.41 0.38 -11.06
CA LYS A 192 25.33 -0.13 -12.07
C LYS A 192 26.77 0.16 -11.65
N PRO A 193 27.73 -0.76 -11.93
CA PRO A 193 29.13 -0.45 -11.73
C PRO A 193 29.49 0.79 -12.57
N LYS A 194 30.30 1.67 -12.00
CA LYS A 194 30.79 2.86 -12.70
C LYS A 194 31.79 2.38 -13.74
N ALA A 195 31.52 2.62 -15.03
CA ALA A 195 32.50 2.41 -16.06
C ALA A 195 33.71 3.33 -15.75
N GLU A 196 34.89 2.75 -15.57
CA GLU A 196 36.14 3.49 -15.47
C GLU A 196 36.54 4.12 -16.84
#